data_e6e8f5755def46a10d185f4cb4358533
#
_entry.id   e6e8f5755def46a10d185f4cb4358533
#
_cell.length_a   1.000
_cell.length_b   1.000
_cell.length_c   1.000
_cell.angle_alpha   90.00
_cell.angle_beta   90.00
_cell.angle_gamma   90.00
#
_symmetry.space_group_name_H-M   'P 1'
#
loop_
_entity.id
_entity.type
_entity.pdbx_description
1 polymer ?
#
loop_
_entity_poly.entity_id
_entity_poly.type
_entity_poly.pdbx_seq_one_letter_code
_entity_poly.pdbx_strand_id
1 'polypeptide(L)'
;MNEGIAGKLAKQFINSKITPLLMVASLLVGLLATFMTPREEEPQIVVPMVDIYIPFPGAAPSEVEDRVARSVERTLTEIPGVDYVYSTSMQDFALVTVRYKVGEDAEASMVKLWATLMKNMDKMPQGVQMPLMKKVSIDDVPVLNLTFWGKDAKPYELRKAAVEVADQLKQIKDIGDVEVKGGLKRQIRVLLDKNKLAAHNVSAFQIVKQLQNSNTHMTSGTLVNVNQEVIVRSGQFFESADDVGNIVVGLYAGSPLYLRDVARITDGPEEVDNYSFFGWGAADHEGRQGEYPAVTLTVAKRKGADATVLADQVLAKVDELRKTTVPSGITVTQTRNYGETATEKVFTLLEHLSIAIVAVTVIVAFFLGWRGALVNFMSVPITFALTLLVYYLFDYSLNRVTLFAL
;
A
#
# COMPACT_ATOMS: atom_id res chain seq x y z
N MET A 1 25.14 46.26 -36.00
CA MET A 1 23.99 45.57 -35.45
C MET A 1 24.38 45.08 -34.05
N ASN A 2 23.64 45.54 -33.02
CA ASN A 2 23.92 45.05 -31.66
C ASN A 2 23.54 43.56 -31.61
N GLU A 3 24.56 42.69 -31.53
CA GLU A 3 24.36 41.27 -31.32
C GLU A 3 23.74 41.08 -29.91
N GLY A 4 22.52 40.54 -29.84
CA GLY A 4 21.90 40.23 -28.57
C GLY A 4 22.69 39.17 -27.79
N ILE A 5 22.30 38.88 -26.53
CA ILE A 5 22.99 37.95 -25.65
C ILE A 5 23.20 36.59 -26.33
N ALA A 6 22.17 36.06 -27.03
CA ALA A 6 22.20 34.80 -27.77
C ALA A 6 23.28 34.80 -28.90
N GLY A 7 23.38 35.93 -29.66
CA GLY A 7 24.39 36.06 -30.70
C GLY A 7 25.84 36.09 -30.18
N LYS A 8 26.06 36.77 -29.05
CA LYS A 8 27.37 36.78 -28.37
C LYS A 8 27.76 35.39 -27.87
N LEU A 9 26.83 34.65 -27.28
CA LEU A 9 27.06 33.27 -26.83
C LEU A 9 27.37 32.35 -28.01
N ALA A 10 26.57 32.40 -29.09
CA ALA A 10 26.79 31.58 -30.27
C ALA A 10 28.17 31.84 -30.90
N LYS A 11 28.60 33.11 -30.99
CA LYS A 11 29.90 33.50 -31.54
C LYS A 11 31.08 32.94 -30.72
N GLN A 12 30.95 32.83 -29.42
CA GLN A 12 31.97 32.29 -28.54
C GLN A 12 32.18 30.78 -28.75
N PHE A 13 31.09 30.03 -29.05
CA PHE A 13 31.15 28.57 -29.16
C PHE A 13 31.26 28.04 -30.59
N ILE A 14 30.87 28.81 -31.63
CA ILE A 14 30.78 28.34 -33.02
C ILE A 14 32.10 27.80 -33.58
N ASN A 15 33.25 28.37 -33.15
CA ASN A 15 34.57 27.94 -33.57
C ASN A 15 35.38 27.26 -32.45
N SER A 16 34.73 26.96 -31.34
CA SER A 16 35.39 26.37 -30.18
C SER A 16 35.54 24.85 -30.35
N LYS A 17 36.70 24.30 -30.09
CA LYS A 17 36.97 22.86 -30.02
C LYS A 17 36.28 22.19 -28.84
N ILE A 18 35.76 22.99 -27.86
CA ILE A 18 35.05 22.50 -26.68
C ILE A 18 33.63 22.12 -27.07
N THR A 19 33.02 22.74 -28.08
CA THR A 19 31.65 22.52 -28.47
C THR A 19 31.32 21.03 -28.80
N PRO A 20 32.09 20.34 -29.67
CA PRO A 20 31.87 18.92 -29.92
C PRO A 20 32.03 18.06 -28.66
N LEU A 21 32.97 18.41 -27.79
CA LEU A 21 33.19 17.71 -26.52
C LEU A 21 31.96 17.85 -25.58
N LEU A 22 31.45 19.08 -25.46
CA LEU A 22 30.22 19.33 -24.68
C LEU A 22 28.99 18.58 -25.24
N MET A 23 28.83 18.51 -26.57
CA MET A 23 27.78 17.77 -27.21
C MET A 23 27.84 16.28 -26.86
N VAL A 24 29.03 15.66 -27.00
CA VAL A 24 29.20 14.24 -26.64
C VAL A 24 29.00 14.01 -25.15
N ALA A 25 29.56 14.89 -24.30
CA ALA A 25 29.39 14.81 -22.85
C ALA A 25 27.91 14.92 -22.47
N SER A 26 27.11 15.83 -23.05
CA SER A 26 25.70 16.00 -22.81
C SER A 26 24.91 14.74 -23.18
N LEU A 27 25.21 14.11 -24.31
CA LEU A 27 24.58 12.87 -24.72
C LEU A 27 24.91 11.72 -23.76
N LEU A 28 26.17 11.57 -23.36
CA LEU A 28 26.58 10.51 -22.44
C LEU A 28 25.94 10.68 -21.06
N VAL A 29 25.93 11.90 -20.53
CA VAL A 29 25.30 12.19 -19.22
C VAL A 29 23.81 12.02 -19.28
N GLY A 30 23.14 12.45 -20.37
CA GLY A 30 21.71 12.22 -20.55
C GLY A 30 21.36 10.75 -20.69
N LEU A 31 22.17 9.97 -21.39
CA LEU A 31 22.00 8.53 -21.47
C LEU A 31 22.13 7.89 -20.08
N LEU A 32 23.15 8.27 -19.31
CA LEU A 32 23.32 7.82 -17.93
C LEU A 32 22.11 8.18 -17.07
N ALA A 33 21.60 9.42 -17.17
CA ALA A 33 20.43 9.88 -16.46
C ALA A 33 19.19 9.04 -16.79
N THR A 34 18.99 8.64 -18.06
CA THR A 34 17.87 7.78 -18.48
C THR A 34 17.87 6.42 -17.76
N PHE A 35 19.05 5.86 -17.48
CA PHE A 35 19.17 4.60 -16.75
C PHE A 35 19.05 4.76 -15.23
N MET A 36 19.46 5.92 -14.70
CA MET A 36 19.44 6.17 -13.24
C MET A 36 18.12 6.74 -12.74
N THR A 37 17.33 7.34 -13.61
CA THR A 37 16.03 7.93 -13.22
C THR A 37 15.00 6.83 -12.97
N PRO A 38 14.34 6.78 -11.80
CA PRO A 38 13.32 5.77 -11.48
C PRO A 38 12.17 5.79 -12.47
N ARG A 39 11.63 4.61 -12.80
CA ARG A 39 10.48 4.44 -13.68
C ARG A 39 9.23 4.18 -12.87
N GLU A 40 8.15 4.88 -13.24
CA GLU A 40 6.86 4.77 -12.57
C GLU A 40 5.72 4.81 -13.60
N GLU A 41 4.62 4.13 -13.32
CA GLU A 41 3.41 4.22 -14.17
C GLU A 41 2.74 5.59 -14.00
N GLU A 42 2.50 6.01 -12.77
CA GLU A 42 1.85 7.26 -12.42
C GLU A 42 2.83 8.21 -11.71
N PRO A 43 2.74 9.53 -11.98
CA PRO A 43 3.59 10.51 -11.31
C PRO A 43 3.25 10.63 -9.82
N GLN A 44 4.25 10.89 -9.01
CA GLN A 44 4.07 11.16 -7.58
C GLN A 44 3.54 12.58 -7.35
N ILE A 45 2.21 12.74 -7.39
CA ILE A 45 1.56 14.00 -7.06
C ILE A 45 1.29 14.02 -5.56
N VAL A 46 1.91 14.97 -4.86
CA VAL A 46 1.73 15.11 -3.40
C VAL A 46 0.40 15.80 -3.14
N VAL A 47 -0.62 15.02 -2.83
CA VAL A 47 -1.92 15.47 -2.33
C VAL A 47 -2.16 14.77 -1.00
N PRO A 48 -1.87 15.43 0.13
CA PRO A 48 -2.10 14.78 1.42
C PRO A 48 -3.58 14.46 1.61
N MET A 49 -3.87 13.19 1.87
CA MET A 49 -5.19 12.70 2.23
C MET A 49 -5.10 11.88 3.51
N VAL A 50 -6.14 11.98 4.33
CA VAL A 50 -6.22 11.24 5.60
C VAL A 50 -7.62 10.73 5.80
N ASP A 51 -7.74 9.43 6.02
CA ASP A 51 -8.96 8.77 6.44
C ASP A 51 -9.01 8.70 7.96
N ILE A 52 -10.12 9.17 8.53
CA ILE A 52 -10.37 9.19 9.96
C ILE A 52 -11.55 8.28 10.25
N TYR A 53 -11.28 7.17 10.93
CA TYR A 53 -12.31 6.24 11.40
C TYR A 53 -12.70 6.63 12.82
N ILE A 54 -13.95 6.99 13.04
CA ILE A 54 -14.48 7.42 14.35
C ILE A 54 -15.51 6.41 14.80
N PRO A 55 -15.16 5.46 15.67
CA PRO A 55 -16.11 4.46 16.16
C PRO A 55 -17.13 5.09 17.11
N PHE A 56 -18.40 4.74 16.90
CA PHE A 56 -19.53 5.11 17.75
C PHE A 56 -20.45 3.89 17.94
N PRO A 57 -20.05 2.89 18.73
CA PRO A 57 -20.77 1.64 18.87
C PRO A 57 -22.22 1.80 19.31
N GLY A 58 -23.12 1.10 18.66
CA GLY A 58 -24.55 1.12 18.93
C GLY A 58 -25.34 2.24 18.23
N ALA A 59 -24.66 3.16 17.54
CA ALA A 59 -25.31 4.27 16.87
C ALA A 59 -25.78 3.91 15.45
N ALA A 60 -27.00 4.34 15.10
CA ALA A 60 -27.49 4.22 13.73
C ALA A 60 -26.78 5.23 12.80
N PRO A 61 -26.74 5.00 11.47
CA PRO A 61 -26.07 5.90 10.53
C PRO A 61 -26.54 7.35 10.61
N SER A 62 -27.82 7.61 10.84
CA SER A 62 -28.36 8.96 11.03
C SER A 62 -27.85 9.64 12.31
N GLU A 63 -27.68 8.87 13.39
CA GLU A 63 -27.13 9.39 14.64
C GLU A 63 -25.62 9.68 14.49
N VAL A 64 -24.90 8.81 13.78
CA VAL A 64 -23.48 9.02 13.45
C VAL A 64 -23.33 10.30 12.62
N GLU A 65 -24.20 10.51 11.61
CA GLU A 65 -24.20 11.73 10.80
C GLU A 65 -24.43 12.99 11.64
N ASP A 66 -25.55 13.01 12.37
CA ASP A 66 -26.00 14.21 13.07
C ASP A 66 -25.07 14.61 14.23
N ARG A 67 -24.59 13.59 14.98
CA ARG A 67 -23.85 13.84 16.23
C ARG A 67 -22.34 13.84 16.07
N VAL A 68 -21.79 13.10 15.09
CA VAL A 68 -20.35 12.94 14.91
C VAL A 68 -19.90 13.59 13.62
N ALA A 69 -20.37 13.12 12.45
CA ALA A 69 -19.84 13.52 11.16
C ALA A 69 -19.95 15.02 10.91
N ARG A 70 -21.12 15.62 11.09
CA ARG A 70 -21.34 17.07 10.89
C ARG A 70 -20.50 17.95 11.80
N SER A 71 -20.27 17.52 13.05
CA SER A 71 -19.43 18.25 13.99
C SER A 71 -17.96 18.22 13.58
N VAL A 72 -17.50 17.03 13.17
CA VAL A 72 -16.13 16.79 12.70
C VAL A 72 -15.86 17.55 11.40
N GLU A 73 -16.73 17.42 10.39
CA GLU A 73 -16.61 18.13 9.11
C GLU A 73 -16.41 19.63 9.31
N ARG A 74 -17.26 20.24 10.12
CA ARG A 74 -17.20 21.68 10.42
C ARG A 74 -15.86 22.05 11.04
N THR A 75 -15.39 21.25 11.99
CA THR A 75 -14.10 21.49 12.67
C THR A 75 -12.91 21.32 11.73
N LEU A 76 -12.95 20.30 10.86
CA LEU A 76 -11.83 19.98 9.97
C LEU A 76 -11.75 20.91 8.76
N THR A 77 -12.88 21.46 8.30
CA THR A 77 -12.91 22.46 7.22
C THR A 77 -12.23 23.78 7.61
N GLU A 78 -12.12 24.10 8.92
CA GLU A 78 -11.43 25.28 9.42
C GLU A 78 -9.90 25.18 9.38
N ILE A 79 -9.34 23.97 9.13
CA ILE A 79 -7.89 23.77 9.14
C ILE A 79 -7.26 24.40 7.88
N PRO A 80 -6.26 25.30 8.03
CA PRO A 80 -5.58 25.89 6.89
C PRO A 80 -4.91 24.83 6.00
N GLY A 81 -5.14 24.93 4.69
CA GLY A 81 -4.62 23.99 3.69
C GLY A 81 -5.58 22.85 3.34
N VAL A 82 -6.67 22.65 4.08
CA VAL A 82 -7.73 21.71 3.70
C VAL A 82 -8.44 22.22 2.45
N ASP A 83 -8.67 21.31 1.50
CA ASP A 83 -9.38 21.55 0.24
C ASP A 83 -10.81 21.01 0.32
N TYR A 84 -10.96 19.73 0.66
CA TYR A 84 -12.26 19.09 0.83
C TYR A 84 -12.28 18.16 2.04
N VAL A 85 -13.46 18.04 2.64
CA VAL A 85 -13.78 17.07 3.67
C VAL A 85 -14.99 16.26 3.19
N TYR A 86 -14.84 14.94 3.14
CA TYR A 86 -15.91 14.00 2.80
C TYR A 86 -16.23 13.18 4.02
N SER A 87 -17.48 12.83 4.23
CA SER A 87 -17.84 11.87 5.27
C SER A 87 -18.81 10.81 4.78
N THR A 88 -18.70 9.63 5.37
CA THR A 88 -19.63 8.52 5.19
C THR A 88 -20.01 8.00 6.56
N SER A 89 -21.32 8.11 6.88
CA SER A 89 -21.87 7.62 8.14
C SER A 89 -22.39 6.20 7.96
N MET A 90 -21.85 5.29 8.73
CA MET A 90 -22.19 3.86 8.71
C MET A 90 -22.74 3.43 10.08
N GLN A 91 -23.29 2.21 10.15
CA GLN A 91 -23.61 1.59 11.42
C GLN A 91 -22.35 1.51 12.29
N ASP A 92 -22.43 2.01 13.51
CA ASP A 92 -21.34 1.97 14.52
C ASP A 92 -20.13 2.84 14.26
N PHE A 93 -19.98 3.55 13.12
CA PHE A 93 -18.84 4.44 12.89
C PHE A 93 -19.05 5.49 11.79
N ALA A 94 -18.26 6.56 11.85
CA ALA A 94 -18.07 7.51 10.75
C ALA A 94 -16.69 7.32 10.10
N LEU A 95 -16.65 7.37 8.76
CA LEU A 95 -15.43 7.55 7.99
C LEU A 95 -15.39 8.99 7.48
N VAL A 96 -14.37 9.75 7.87
CA VAL A 96 -14.17 11.12 7.42
C VAL A 96 -12.85 11.22 6.65
N THR A 97 -12.92 11.54 5.37
CA THR A 97 -11.74 11.71 4.51
C THR A 97 -11.43 13.20 4.34
N VAL A 98 -10.25 13.60 4.75
CA VAL A 98 -9.75 14.98 4.60
C VAL A 98 -8.74 15.03 3.48
N ARG A 99 -9.00 15.85 2.46
CA ARG A 99 -8.09 16.14 1.37
C ARG A 99 -7.51 17.53 1.51
N TYR A 100 -6.20 17.66 1.43
CA TYR A 100 -5.47 18.91 1.44
C TYR A 100 -5.21 19.41 0.01
N LYS A 101 -4.84 20.68 -0.11
CA LYS A 101 -4.41 21.26 -1.38
C LYS A 101 -3.14 20.61 -1.89
N VAL A 102 -3.00 20.58 -3.22
CA VAL A 102 -1.80 20.05 -3.87
C VAL A 102 -0.57 20.84 -3.42
N GLY A 103 0.51 20.14 -3.03
CA GLY A 103 1.76 20.74 -2.60
C GLY A 103 1.85 21.06 -1.10
N GLU A 104 0.78 20.83 -0.33
CA GLU A 104 0.89 20.88 1.14
C GLU A 104 1.80 19.77 1.64
N ASP A 105 2.54 20.05 2.71
CA ASP A 105 3.38 19.03 3.36
C ASP A 105 2.52 18.00 4.08
N ALA A 106 2.75 16.72 3.78
CA ALA A 106 1.91 15.62 4.28
C ALA A 106 2.08 15.41 5.80
N GLU A 107 3.30 15.56 6.34
CA GLU A 107 3.56 15.35 7.76
C GLU A 107 3.02 16.52 8.58
N ALA A 108 3.28 17.76 8.16
CA ALA A 108 2.73 18.94 8.80
C ALA A 108 1.20 18.96 8.75
N SER A 109 0.59 18.52 7.66
CA SER A 109 -0.87 18.39 7.51
C SER A 109 -1.45 17.36 8.48
N MET A 110 -0.80 16.21 8.63
CA MET A 110 -1.20 15.17 9.59
C MET A 110 -1.14 15.69 11.03
N VAL A 111 -0.07 16.41 11.40
CA VAL A 111 0.09 16.99 12.75
C VAL A 111 -0.99 18.03 13.03
N LYS A 112 -1.28 18.95 12.09
CA LYS A 112 -2.36 19.94 12.22
C LYS A 112 -3.72 19.26 12.42
N LEU A 113 -3.99 18.22 11.62
CA LEU A 113 -5.23 17.46 11.68
C LEU A 113 -5.41 16.78 13.04
N TRP A 114 -4.37 16.06 13.49
CA TRP A 114 -4.36 15.41 14.80
C TRP A 114 -4.58 16.39 15.93
N ALA A 115 -3.83 17.48 15.96
CA ALA A 115 -3.95 18.50 16.99
C ALA A 115 -5.35 19.11 17.04
N THR A 116 -5.95 19.41 15.86
CA THR A 116 -7.30 19.97 15.79
C THR A 116 -8.36 18.97 16.25
N LEU A 117 -8.23 17.70 15.86
CA LEU A 117 -9.15 16.65 16.26
C LEU A 117 -9.09 16.41 17.76
N MET A 118 -7.88 16.27 18.32
CA MET A 118 -7.68 16.06 19.77
C MET A 118 -8.16 17.25 20.59
N LYS A 119 -7.93 18.48 20.15
CA LYS A 119 -8.42 19.70 20.83
C LYS A 119 -9.95 19.73 20.97
N ASN A 120 -10.68 19.12 20.03
CA ASN A 120 -12.14 19.14 20.00
C ASN A 120 -12.80 17.81 20.42
N MET A 121 -12.04 16.89 21.00
CA MET A 121 -12.57 15.61 21.49
C MET A 121 -13.59 15.79 22.61
N ASP A 122 -13.49 16.86 23.38
CA ASP A 122 -14.44 17.24 24.44
C ASP A 122 -15.86 17.57 23.90
N LYS A 123 -15.96 17.89 22.62
CA LYS A 123 -17.24 18.19 21.95
C LYS A 123 -17.92 16.92 21.39
N MET A 124 -17.25 15.78 21.43
CA MET A 124 -17.80 14.53 20.94
C MET A 124 -18.84 13.94 21.90
N PRO A 125 -19.88 13.28 21.39
CA PRO A 125 -20.87 12.58 22.22
C PRO A 125 -20.23 11.51 23.11
N GLN A 126 -20.85 11.24 24.26
CA GLN A 126 -20.48 10.08 25.08
C GLN A 126 -20.65 8.79 24.27
N GLY A 127 -19.68 7.89 24.37
CA GLY A 127 -19.68 6.61 23.65
C GLY A 127 -18.84 6.64 22.35
N VAL A 128 -18.47 7.81 21.85
CA VAL A 128 -17.50 7.92 20.75
C VAL A 128 -16.14 7.47 21.26
N GLN A 129 -15.54 6.54 20.53
CA GLN A 129 -14.19 6.06 20.83
C GLN A 129 -13.13 6.92 20.15
N MET A 130 -11.86 6.71 20.54
CA MET A 130 -10.75 7.46 19.98
C MET A 130 -10.63 7.24 18.46
N PRO A 131 -10.57 8.30 17.66
CA PRO A 131 -10.45 8.21 16.21
C PRO A 131 -9.14 7.55 15.77
N LEU A 132 -9.22 6.68 14.76
CA LEU A 132 -8.06 6.12 14.10
C LEU A 132 -7.81 6.87 12.79
N MET A 133 -6.64 7.50 12.67
CA MET A 133 -6.23 8.22 11.47
C MET A 133 -5.31 7.36 10.61
N LYS A 134 -5.62 7.28 9.32
CA LYS A 134 -4.78 6.59 8.33
C LYS A 134 -4.43 7.57 7.21
N LYS A 135 -3.15 7.75 6.96
CA LYS A 135 -2.68 8.48 5.78
C LYS A 135 -3.05 7.69 4.53
N VAL A 136 -3.52 8.37 3.50
CA VAL A 136 -3.73 7.83 2.15
C VAL A 136 -2.73 8.48 1.21
N SER A 137 -1.93 7.69 0.53
CA SER A 137 -0.87 8.14 -0.37
C SER A 137 -0.97 7.44 -1.71
N ILE A 138 -0.46 8.08 -2.76
CA ILE A 138 -0.25 7.43 -4.06
C ILE A 138 0.75 6.26 -3.94
N ASP A 139 1.64 6.31 -2.95
CA ASP A 139 2.61 5.25 -2.68
C ASP A 139 1.95 3.97 -2.14
N ASP A 140 0.71 4.05 -1.63
CA ASP A 140 -0.07 2.89 -1.15
C ASP A 140 -0.71 2.12 -2.33
N VAL A 141 -0.66 2.67 -3.55
CA VAL A 141 -1.18 1.99 -4.75
C VAL A 141 -0.25 0.82 -5.10
N PRO A 142 -0.79 -0.41 -5.17
CA PRO A 142 0.04 -1.57 -5.47
C PRO A 142 0.65 -1.52 -6.87
N VAL A 143 1.96 -1.68 -6.95
CA VAL A 143 2.70 -1.81 -8.22
C VAL A 143 2.67 -3.23 -8.78
N LEU A 144 2.52 -4.23 -7.89
CA LEU A 144 2.46 -5.64 -8.28
C LEU A 144 1.36 -6.36 -7.50
N ASN A 145 0.54 -7.14 -8.20
CA ASN A 145 -0.45 -8.03 -7.59
C ASN A 145 -0.15 -9.47 -7.98
N LEU A 146 -0.06 -10.32 -6.97
CA LEU A 146 0.18 -11.75 -7.07
C LEU A 146 -1.04 -12.50 -6.55
N THR A 147 -1.71 -13.24 -7.42
CA THR A 147 -2.93 -13.96 -7.05
C THR A 147 -2.61 -15.44 -6.85
N PHE A 148 -2.84 -15.91 -5.63
CA PHE A 148 -2.75 -17.31 -5.21
C PHE A 148 -4.09 -17.97 -5.43
N TRP A 149 -4.13 -19.04 -6.21
CA TRP A 149 -5.34 -19.78 -6.54
C TRP A 149 -5.07 -21.26 -6.75
N GLY A 150 -6.10 -22.06 -6.70
CA GLY A 150 -5.97 -23.50 -6.94
C GLY A 150 -7.33 -24.19 -7.05
N LYS A 151 -7.43 -25.23 -7.89
CA LYS A 151 -8.69 -25.92 -8.15
C LYS A 151 -9.32 -26.51 -6.89
N ASP A 152 -8.50 -27.12 -6.06
CA ASP A 152 -8.93 -27.80 -4.83
C ASP A 152 -8.45 -27.10 -3.55
N ALA A 153 -7.82 -25.93 -3.70
CA ALA A 153 -7.27 -25.18 -2.57
C ALA A 153 -8.38 -24.43 -1.83
N LYS A 154 -8.38 -24.54 -0.49
CA LYS A 154 -9.35 -23.83 0.35
C LYS A 154 -8.90 -22.39 0.59
N PRO A 155 -9.85 -21.43 0.73
CA PRO A 155 -9.53 -20.02 0.97
C PRO A 155 -8.60 -19.78 2.17
N TYR A 156 -8.69 -20.60 3.21
CA TYR A 156 -7.81 -20.57 4.38
C TYR A 156 -6.36 -20.95 4.04
N GLU A 157 -6.18 -22.03 3.26
CA GLU A 157 -4.86 -22.51 2.85
C GLU A 157 -4.16 -21.53 1.91
N LEU A 158 -4.94 -20.95 0.97
CA LEU A 158 -4.47 -19.89 0.07
C LEU A 158 -3.97 -18.67 0.86
N ARG A 159 -4.77 -18.23 1.86
CA ARG A 159 -4.37 -17.09 2.69
C ARG A 159 -3.14 -17.39 3.52
N LYS A 160 -3.03 -18.59 4.09
CA LYS A 160 -1.86 -19.01 4.87
C LYS A 160 -0.59 -18.93 4.00
N ALA A 161 -0.61 -19.51 2.81
CA ALA A 161 0.51 -19.44 1.86
C ALA A 161 0.85 -18.01 1.46
N ALA A 162 -0.16 -17.18 1.18
CA ALA A 162 0.03 -15.78 0.82
C ALA A 162 0.66 -14.96 1.96
N VAL A 163 0.27 -15.19 3.21
CA VAL A 163 0.85 -14.52 4.39
C VAL A 163 2.31 -14.91 4.59
N GLU A 164 2.64 -16.21 4.47
CA GLU A 164 4.02 -16.70 4.58
C GLU A 164 4.93 -16.07 3.51
N VAL A 165 4.43 -15.94 2.27
CA VAL A 165 5.15 -15.25 1.19
C VAL A 165 5.24 -13.74 1.48
N ALA A 166 4.16 -13.10 1.96
CA ALA A 166 4.17 -11.68 2.31
C ALA A 166 5.25 -11.32 3.31
N ASP A 167 5.43 -12.15 4.35
CA ASP A 167 6.42 -11.90 5.39
C ASP A 167 7.86 -12.01 4.87
N GLN A 168 8.10 -12.88 3.90
CA GLN A 168 9.40 -12.96 3.22
C GLN A 168 9.64 -11.77 2.29
N LEU A 169 8.61 -11.32 1.59
CA LEU A 169 8.71 -10.17 0.68
C LEU A 169 8.99 -8.85 1.41
N LYS A 170 8.47 -8.66 2.63
CA LYS A 170 8.74 -7.46 3.46
C LYS A 170 10.22 -7.20 3.73
N GLN A 171 11.08 -8.20 3.54
CA GLN A 171 12.54 -8.07 3.69
C GLN A 171 13.21 -7.42 2.48
N ILE A 172 12.53 -7.31 1.35
CA ILE A 172 13.07 -6.67 0.14
C ILE A 172 13.11 -5.17 0.35
N LYS A 173 14.26 -4.57 -0.01
CA LYS A 173 14.44 -3.12 0.03
C LYS A 173 13.41 -2.44 -0.89
N ASP A 174 12.99 -1.25 -0.50
CA ASP A 174 12.09 -0.37 -1.26
C ASP A 174 10.62 -0.86 -1.37
N ILE A 175 10.27 -1.95 -0.70
CA ILE A 175 8.85 -2.28 -0.45
C ILE A 175 8.30 -1.31 0.61
N GLY A 176 7.19 -0.64 0.26
CA GLY A 176 6.44 0.25 1.14
C GLY A 176 5.45 -0.51 2.00
N ASP A 177 4.60 -1.32 1.35
CA ASP A 177 3.61 -2.15 2.02
C ASP A 177 3.37 -3.47 1.27
N VAL A 178 2.96 -4.49 2.03
CA VAL A 178 2.55 -5.80 1.50
C VAL A 178 1.27 -6.21 2.21
N GLU A 179 0.17 -6.29 1.46
CA GLU A 179 -1.14 -6.60 2.01
C GLU A 179 -1.73 -7.86 1.38
N VAL A 180 -2.39 -8.69 2.18
CA VAL A 180 -3.08 -9.91 1.73
C VAL A 180 -4.59 -9.66 1.72
N LYS A 181 -5.19 -9.69 0.53
CA LYS A 181 -6.62 -9.44 0.29
C LYS A 181 -7.34 -10.74 -0.04
N GLY A 182 -8.48 -10.95 0.59
CA GLY A 182 -9.29 -12.16 0.42
C GLY A 182 -8.81 -13.34 1.28
N GLY A 183 -9.44 -14.48 1.07
CA GLY A 183 -9.25 -15.69 1.87
C GLY A 183 -9.78 -15.56 3.30
N LEU A 184 -9.71 -16.63 4.05
CA LEU A 184 -10.22 -16.71 5.41
C LEU A 184 -9.08 -16.65 6.43
N LYS A 185 -9.22 -15.81 7.45
CA LYS A 185 -8.26 -15.71 8.56
C LYS A 185 -8.45 -16.88 9.52
N ARG A 186 -7.38 -17.26 10.23
CA ARG A 186 -7.49 -18.18 11.36
C ARG A 186 -8.19 -17.50 12.52
N GLN A 187 -9.14 -18.21 13.11
CA GLN A 187 -9.76 -17.78 14.38
C GLN A 187 -10.03 -18.98 15.28
N ILE A 188 -10.06 -18.74 16.58
CA ILE A 188 -10.59 -19.67 17.56
C ILE A 188 -12.04 -19.26 17.81
N ARG A 189 -12.99 -20.12 17.38
CA ARG A 189 -14.41 -19.87 17.52
C ARG A 189 -14.95 -20.53 18.76
N VAL A 190 -15.64 -19.75 19.59
CA VAL A 190 -16.31 -20.21 20.82
C VAL A 190 -17.79 -20.15 20.61
N LEU A 191 -18.43 -21.30 20.41
CA LEU A 191 -19.88 -21.44 20.27
C LEU A 191 -20.50 -21.79 21.62
N LEU A 192 -21.17 -20.84 22.25
CA LEU A 192 -21.79 -21.01 23.55
C LEU A 192 -23.05 -21.87 23.45
N ASP A 193 -23.20 -22.85 24.34
CA ASP A 193 -24.40 -23.68 24.48
C ASP A 193 -25.32 -23.04 25.53
N LYS A 194 -26.45 -22.47 25.09
CA LYS A 194 -27.39 -21.77 25.97
C LYS A 194 -28.02 -22.66 27.04
N ASN A 195 -28.21 -23.96 26.76
CA ASN A 195 -28.78 -24.89 27.75
C ASN A 195 -27.75 -25.19 28.86
N LYS A 196 -26.48 -25.39 28.49
CA LYS A 196 -25.40 -25.59 29.45
C LYS A 196 -25.15 -24.33 30.26
N LEU A 197 -25.17 -23.13 29.64
CA LEU A 197 -25.05 -21.85 30.34
C LEU A 197 -26.16 -21.72 31.42
N ALA A 198 -27.39 -21.98 31.03
CA ALA A 198 -28.53 -21.94 31.97
C ALA A 198 -28.37 -22.96 33.11
N ALA A 199 -27.98 -24.20 32.79
CA ALA A 199 -27.78 -25.26 33.78
C ALA A 199 -26.69 -24.94 34.82
N HIS A 200 -25.66 -24.21 34.40
CA HIS A 200 -24.56 -23.82 35.30
C HIS A 200 -24.64 -22.38 35.82
N ASN A 201 -25.73 -21.67 35.50
CA ASN A 201 -26.01 -20.27 35.89
C ASN A 201 -24.88 -19.31 35.53
N VAL A 202 -24.30 -19.44 34.33
CA VAL A 202 -23.26 -18.59 33.78
C VAL A 202 -23.79 -17.71 32.65
N SER A 203 -23.52 -16.41 32.68
CA SER A 203 -23.95 -15.52 31.60
C SER A 203 -22.92 -15.43 30.48
N ALA A 204 -23.38 -15.23 29.23
CA ALA A 204 -22.48 -15.01 28.08
C ALA A 204 -21.58 -13.80 28.29
N PHE A 205 -22.08 -12.72 28.90
CA PHE A 205 -21.30 -11.52 29.22
C PHE A 205 -20.12 -11.80 30.17
N GLN A 206 -20.36 -12.67 31.18
CA GLN A 206 -19.29 -13.10 32.11
C GLN A 206 -18.19 -13.84 31.35
N ILE A 207 -18.54 -14.70 30.39
CA ILE A 207 -17.56 -15.43 29.57
C ILE A 207 -16.74 -14.46 28.72
N VAL A 208 -17.36 -13.47 28.03
CA VAL A 208 -16.66 -12.46 27.24
C VAL A 208 -15.65 -11.69 28.11
N LYS A 209 -16.09 -11.25 29.29
CA LYS A 209 -15.21 -10.53 30.22
C LYS A 209 -14.06 -11.41 30.71
N GLN A 210 -14.32 -12.69 30.98
CA GLN A 210 -13.28 -13.62 31.41
C GLN A 210 -12.28 -13.92 30.29
N LEU A 211 -12.73 -14.08 29.04
CA LEU A 211 -11.84 -14.24 27.88
C LEU A 211 -10.91 -13.02 27.70
N GLN A 212 -11.48 -11.82 27.78
CA GLN A 212 -10.70 -10.58 27.69
C GLN A 212 -9.64 -10.46 28.80
N ASN A 213 -10.00 -10.82 30.04
CA ASN A 213 -9.09 -10.74 31.18
C ASN A 213 -8.03 -11.85 31.19
N SER A 214 -8.32 -13.02 30.61
CA SER A 214 -7.42 -14.17 30.62
C SER A 214 -6.37 -14.14 29.51
N ASN A 215 -6.65 -13.44 28.39
CA ASN A 215 -5.68 -13.29 27.30
C ASN A 215 -4.76 -12.08 27.51
N THR A 216 -4.09 -12.07 28.65
CA THR A 216 -3.19 -10.98 29.05
C THR A 216 -1.91 -11.53 29.67
N HIS A 217 -0.85 -10.77 29.50
CA HIS A 217 0.48 -11.06 30.04
C HIS A 217 0.94 -9.89 30.89
N MET A 218 1.13 -10.12 32.19
CA MET A 218 1.49 -9.07 33.13
C MET A 218 2.79 -9.44 33.84
N THR A 219 3.71 -8.49 33.94
CA THR A 219 4.88 -8.63 34.79
C THR A 219 4.45 -8.32 36.20
N SER A 220 4.45 -9.34 37.09
CA SER A 220 3.97 -9.25 38.46
C SER A 220 5.03 -8.73 39.43
N GLY A 221 6.29 -8.66 39.00
CA GLY A 221 7.41 -8.17 39.83
C GLY A 221 8.72 -8.85 39.45
N THR A 222 9.74 -8.59 40.24
CA THR A 222 11.07 -9.20 40.14
C THR A 222 11.50 -9.80 41.44
N LEU A 223 12.16 -10.95 41.42
CA LEU A 223 12.82 -11.58 42.55
C LEU A 223 14.34 -11.46 42.36
N VAL A 224 15.01 -10.84 43.30
CA VAL A 224 16.47 -10.76 43.32
C VAL A 224 17.02 -11.89 44.17
N ASN A 225 17.78 -12.81 43.57
CA ASN A 225 18.45 -13.88 44.30
C ASN A 225 19.88 -14.05 43.77
N VAL A 226 20.86 -14.01 44.68
CA VAL A 226 22.30 -14.26 44.42
C VAL A 226 22.79 -13.62 43.08
N ASN A 227 22.68 -12.28 43.02
CA ASN A 227 23.12 -11.48 41.86
C ASN A 227 22.40 -11.79 40.52
N GLN A 228 21.22 -12.40 40.55
CA GLN A 228 20.33 -12.62 39.45
C GLN A 228 18.97 -11.99 39.71
N GLU A 229 18.44 -11.25 38.74
CA GLU A 229 17.09 -10.73 38.74
C GLU A 229 16.19 -11.68 37.94
N VAL A 230 15.20 -12.26 38.60
CA VAL A 230 14.21 -13.14 37.98
C VAL A 230 12.92 -12.35 37.82
N ILE A 231 12.52 -12.13 36.58
CA ILE A 231 11.25 -11.46 36.28
C ILE A 231 10.11 -12.47 36.46
N VAL A 232 9.20 -12.16 37.37
CA VAL A 232 7.99 -12.95 37.62
C VAL A 232 6.90 -12.46 36.68
N ARG A 233 6.43 -13.33 35.77
CA ARG A 233 5.35 -13.04 34.84
C ARG A 233 4.11 -13.85 35.22
N SER A 234 2.94 -13.21 35.13
CA SER A 234 1.63 -13.82 35.36
C SER A 234 0.78 -13.67 34.11
N GLY A 235 0.00 -14.72 33.80
CA GLY A 235 -0.81 -14.80 32.60
C GLY A 235 -0.04 -15.37 31.40
N GLN A 236 -0.79 -15.73 30.38
CA GLN A 236 -0.28 -16.27 29.12
C GLN A 236 -1.24 -15.86 28.00
N PHE A 237 -0.72 -15.53 26.83
CA PHE A 237 -1.56 -15.40 25.63
C PHE A 237 -2.01 -16.80 25.16
N PHE A 238 -3.20 -16.86 24.59
CA PHE A 238 -3.74 -18.10 24.04
C PHE A 238 -3.02 -18.44 22.75
N GLU A 239 -2.47 -19.65 22.66
CA GLU A 239 -1.80 -20.17 21.48
C GLU A 239 -2.65 -21.24 20.75
N SER A 240 -3.56 -21.88 21.49
CA SER A 240 -4.36 -23.01 21.03
C SER A 240 -5.85 -22.91 21.45
N ALA A 241 -6.68 -23.72 20.80
CA ALA A 241 -8.09 -23.90 21.22
C ALA A 241 -8.19 -24.54 22.61
N ASP A 242 -7.22 -25.35 23.00
CA ASP A 242 -7.20 -26.02 24.32
C ASP A 242 -6.94 -25.00 25.43
N ASP A 243 -6.07 -24.00 25.21
CA ASP A 243 -5.83 -22.93 26.18
C ASP A 243 -7.12 -22.14 26.44
N VAL A 244 -7.84 -21.82 25.36
CA VAL A 244 -9.15 -21.16 25.47
C VAL A 244 -10.17 -22.05 26.18
N GLY A 245 -10.14 -23.36 25.90
CA GLY A 245 -11.03 -24.34 26.54
C GLY A 245 -10.82 -24.50 28.03
N ASN A 246 -9.59 -24.30 28.48
CA ASN A 246 -9.21 -24.46 29.90
C ASN A 246 -9.44 -23.21 30.75
N ILE A 247 -10.00 -22.15 30.19
CA ILE A 247 -10.37 -20.95 30.97
C ILE A 247 -11.45 -21.31 31.98
N VAL A 248 -11.24 -20.93 33.22
CA VAL A 248 -12.25 -21.03 34.28
C VAL A 248 -13.27 -19.90 34.12
N VAL A 249 -14.51 -20.23 33.81
CA VAL A 249 -15.60 -19.28 33.59
C VAL A 249 -16.55 -19.15 34.77
N GLY A 250 -16.39 -20.00 35.78
CA GLY A 250 -17.19 -19.96 37.00
C GLY A 250 -16.85 -21.11 37.96
N LEU A 251 -17.65 -21.25 39.01
CA LEU A 251 -17.63 -22.36 39.93
C LEU A 251 -18.99 -23.04 39.91
N TYR A 252 -19.00 -24.35 39.82
CA TYR A 252 -20.24 -25.16 39.92
C TYR A 252 -20.05 -26.29 40.95
N ALA A 253 -20.94 -26.32 41.92
CA ALA A 253 -20.88 -27.28 43.05
C ALA A 253 -19.49 -27.35 43.76
N GLY A 254 -18.78 -26.21 43.87
CA GLY A 254 -17.46 -26.12 44.50
C GLY A 254 -16.28 -26.52 43.60
N SER A 255 -16.53 -26.91 42.35
CA SER A 255 -15.50 -27.24 41.37
C SER A 255 -15.39 -26.18 40.26
N PRO A 256 -14.18 -25.95 39.72
CA PRO A 256 -14.01 -25.01 38.61
C PRO A 256 -14.78 -25.47 37.38
N LEU A 257 -15.55 -24.55 36.75
CA LEU A 257 -16.24 -24.75 35.50
C LEU A 257 -15.41 -24.17 34.37
N TYR A 258 -15.01 -25.00 33.43
CA TYR A 258 -14.19 -24.60 32.29
C TYR A 258 -15.05 -24.17 31.09
N LEU A 259 -14.50 -23.34 30.21
CA LEU A 259 -15.20 -22.88 29.02
C LEU A 259 -15.63 -24.02 28.11
N ARG A 260 -14.80 -25.07 27.97
CA ARG A 260 -15.12 -26.30 27.20
C ARG A 260 -16.37 -27.02 27.69
N ASP A 261 -16.75 -26.84 28.97
CA ASP A 261 -17.94 -27.50 29.54
C ASP A 261 -19.22 -26.86 29.05
N VAL A 262 -19.19 -25.56 28.73
CA VAL A 262 -20.35 -24.74 28.36
C VAL A 262 -20.30 -24.22 26.93
N ALA A 263 -19.22 -24.50 26.17
CA ALA A 263 -19.04 -24.06 24.80
C ALA A 263 -18.39 -25.16 23.93
N ARG A 264 -18.60 -25.08 22.62
CA ARG A 264 -17.80 -25.79 21.62
C ARG A 264 -16.73 -24.84 21.11
N ILE A 265 -15.48 -25.25 21.17
CA ILE A 265 -14.32 -24.48 20.76
C ILE A 265 -13.72 -25.14 19.52
N THR A 266 -13.52 -24.37 18.47
CA THR A 266 -12.95 -24.86 17.20
C THR A 266 -11.88 -23.87 16.72
N ASP A 267 -10.70 -24.39 16.40
CA ASP A 267 -9.66 -23.66 15.70
C ASP A 267 -9.80 -23.89 14.20
N GLY A 268 -9.88 -22.84 13.43
CA GLY A 268 -10.13 -22.94 11.99
C GLY A 268 -10.34 -21.62 11.29
N PRO A 269 -10.89 -21.67 10.08
CA PRO A 269 -11.19 -20.46 9.32
C PRO A 269 -12.32 -19.64 9.96
N GLU A 270 -12.26 -18.32 9.77
CA GLU A 270 -13.38 -17.41 10.08
C GLU A 270 -14.63 -17.76 9.25
N GLU A 271 -15.79 -17.25 9.66
CA GLU A 271 -17.01 -17.35 8.84
C GLU A 271 -16.85 -16.57 7.55
N VAL A 272 -17.38 -17.14 6.48
CA VAL A 272 -17.27 -16.55 5.14
C VAL A 272 -18.27 -15.40 5.04
N ASP A 273 -17.76 -14.19 4.97
CA ASP A 273 -18.53 -12.94 4.75
C ASP A 273 -18.21 -12.30 3.40
N ASN A 274 -17.07 -12.63 2.80
CA ASN A 274 -16.68 -12.16 1.48
C ASN A 274 -15.92 -13.25 0.71
N TYR A 275 -15.97 -13.12 -0.62
CA TYR A 275 -15.37 -14.08 -1.55
C TYR A 275 -14.42 -13.37 -2.52
N SER A 276 -13.33 -14.05 -2.86
CA SER A 276 -12.40 -13.62 -3.90
C SER A 276 -12.12 -14.80 -4.83
N PHE A 277 -12.22 -14.56 -6.13
CA PHE A 277 -12.04 -15.57 -7.16
C PHE A 277 -11.02 -15.13 -8.18
N PHE A 278 -10.31 -16.09 -8.77
CA PHE A 278 -9.51 -15.95 -9.96
C PHE A 278 -10.23 -16.61 -11.13
N GLY A 279 -10.28 -15.92 -12.26
CA GLY A 279 -10.86 -16.44 -13.49
C GLY A 279 -10.08 -15.97 -14.71
N TRP A 280 -10.20 -16.73 -15.80
CA TRP A 280 -9.58 -16.41 -17.09
C TRP A 280 -10.48 -15.44 -17.85
N GLY A 281 -9.90 -14.37 -18.40
CA GLY A 281 -10.62 -13.38 -19.20
C GLY A 281 -10.76 -13.80 -20.66
N ALA A 282 -11.55 -13.02 -21.42
CA ALA A 282 -11.77 -13.26 -22.85
C ALA A 282 -10.49 -13.15 -23.72
N ALA A 283 -9.45 -12.52 -23.20
CA ALA A 283 -8.15 -12.38 -23.85
C ALA A 283 -7.22 -13.58 -23.63
N ASP A 284 -7.67 -14.62 -22.92
CA ASP A 284 -6.86 -15.83 -22.75
C ASP A 284 -6.76 -16.62 -24.05
N HIS A 285 -5.56 -16.67 -24.63
CA HIS A 285 -5.29 -17.35 -25.89
C HIS A 285 -5.36 -18.88 -25.82
N GLU A 286 -5.30 -19.45 -24.62
CA GLU A 286 -5.39 -20.89 -24.39
C GLU A 286 -6.83 -21.36 -24.19
N GLY A 287 -7.80 -20.44 -24.14
CA GLY A 287 -9.22 -20.76 -23.99
C GLY A 287 -9.58 -21.39 -22.64
N ARG A 288 -8.76 -21.15 -21.61
CA ARG A 288 -8.99 -21.65 -20.25
C ARG A 288 -10.27 -21.03 -19.69
N GLN A 289 -11.05 -21.82 -18.97
CA GLN A 289 -12.29 -21.41 -18.35
C GLN A 289 -12.35 -21.90 -16.92
N GLY A 290 -13.13 -21.21 -16.10
CA GLY A 290 -13.38 -21.57 -14.70
C GLY A 290 -13.11 -20.42 -13.75
N GLU A 291 -13.73 -20.52 -12.59
CA GLU A 291 -13.50 -19.64 -11.43
C GLU A 291 -12.97 -20.48 -10.29
N TYR A 292 -11.92 -19.99 -9.64
CA TYR A 292 -11.23 -20.67 -8.57
C TYR A 292 -11.13 -19.75 -7.35
N PRO A 293 -11.28 -20.28 -6.12
CA PRO A 293 -11.00 -19.49 -4.93
C PRO A 293 -9.61 -18.86 -5.02
N ALA A 294 -9.50 -17.60 -4.63
CA ALA A 294 -8.26 -16.87 -4.78
C ALA A 294 -7.95 -15.97 -3.57
N VAL A 295 -6.68 -15.66 -3.42
CA VAL A 295 -6.17 -14.66 -2.49
C VAL A 295 -5.14 -13.81 -3.21
N THR A 296 -5.27 -12.51 -3.14
CA THR A 296 -4.35 -11.58 -3.80
C THR A 296 -3.40 -10.95 -2.79
N LEU A 297 -2.11 -11.09 -3.06
CA LEU A 297 -1.04 -10.37 -2.40
C LEU A 297 -0.75 -9.11 -3.19
N THR A 298 -0.87 -7.96 -2.56
CA THR A 298 -0.56 -6.67 -3.17
C THR A 298 0.74 -6.13 -2.62
N VAL A 299 1.61 -5.61 -3.50
CA VAL A 299 2.90 -5.04 -3.14
C VAL A 299 2.94 -3.59 -3.59
N ALA A 300 3.09 -2.68 -2.64
CA ALA A 300 3.28 -1.26 -2.86
C ALA A 300 4.76 -0.87 -2.67
N LYS A 301 5.22 0.15 -3.40
CA LYS A 301 6.60 0.62 -3.34
C LYS A 301 6.77 1.79 -2.37
N ARG A 302 7.99 2.03 -1.91
CA ARG A 302 8.33 3.27 -1.24
C ARG A 302 8.41 4.43 -2.23
N LYS A 303 8.19 5.64 -1.72
CA LYS A 303 8.37 6.86 -2.49
C LYS A 303 9.77 6.90 -3.13
N GLY A 304 9.83 7.25 -4.42
CA GLY A 304 11.08 7.35 -5.18
C GLY A 304 11.70 6.02 -5.63
N ALA A 305 11.13 4.87 -5.25
CA ALA A 305 11.62 3.57 -5.72
C ALA A 305 11.21 3.31 -7.18
N ASP A 306 12.08 2.63 -7.93
CA ASP A 306 11.81 2.22 -9.30
C ASP A 306 10.83 1.02 -9.32
N ALA A 307 9.68 1.19 -9.96
CA ALA A 307 8.63 0.18 -10.01
C ALA A 307 9.06 -1.07 -10.79
N THR A 308 9.88 -0.90 -11.84
CA THR A 308 10.37 -2.01 -12.67
C THR A 308 11.35 -2.87 -11.90
N VAL A 309 12.35 -2.25 -11.28
CA VAL A 309 13.39 -2.95 -10.49
C VAL A 309 12.76 -3.69 -9.31
N LEU A 310 11.81 -3.03 -8.62
CA LEU A 310 11.12 -3.66 -7.51
C LEU A 310 10.27 -4.85 -7.95
N ALA A 311 9.51 -4.73 -9.04
CA ALA A 311 8.70 -5.82 -9.56
C ALA A 311 9.57 -7.04 -9.92
N ASP A 312 10.70 -6.82 -10.59
CA ASP A 312 11.64 -7.88 -10.96
C ASP A 312 12.23 -8.59 -9.72
N GLN A 313 12.63 -7.84 -8.70
CA GLN A 313 13.12 -8.41 -7.43
C GLN A 313 12.06 -9.23 -6.71
N VAL A 314 10.83 -8.74 -6.65
CA VAL A 314 9.71 -9.46 -6.03
C VAL A 314 9.39 -10.74 -6.80
N LEU A 315 9.32 -10.69 -8.13
CA LEU A 315 9.04 -11.86 -8.96
C LEU A 315 10.13 -12.93 -8.83
N ALA A 316 11.40 -12.52 -8.85
CA ALA A 316 12.52 -13.45 -8.63
C ALA A 316 12.44 -14.12 -7.24
N LYS A 317 12.08 -13.37 -6.20
CA LYS A 317 11.90 -13.92 -4.85
C LYS A 317 10.69 -14.85 -4.77
N VAL A 318 9.59 -14.52 -5.42
CA VAL A 318 8.40 -15.39 -5.49
C VAL A 318 8.70 -16.70 -6.20
N ASP A 319 9.50 -16.69 -7.27
CA ASP A 319 9.90 -17.91 -7.97
C ASP A 319 10.78 -18.83 -7.11
N GLU A 320 11.59 -18.28 -6.21
CA GLU A 320 12.28 -19.04 -5.17
C GLU A 320 11.29 -19.65 -4.17
N LEU A 321 10.36 -18.83 -3.66
CA LEU A 321 9.38 -19.22 -2.64
C LEU A 321 8.34 -20.22 -3.15
N ARG A 322 8.02 -20.22 -4.44
CA ARG A 322 7.18 -21.25 -5.08
C ARG A 322 7.72 -22.65 -4.90
N LYS A 323 9.05 -22.81 -4.80
CA LYS A 323 9.70 -24.12 -4.67
C LYS A 323 9.82 -24.59 -3.23
N THR A 324 9.76 -23.69 -2.27
CA THR A 324 10.06 -23.94 -0.87
C THR A 324 8.88 -23.74 0.08
N THR A 325 8.06 -22.74 -0.17
CA THR A 325 7.04 -22.27 0.78
C THR A 325 5.61 -22.50 0.28
N VAL A 326 5.37 -22.38 -1.04
CA VAL A 326 4.03 -22.52 -1.61
C VAL A 326 3.70 -24.00 -1.84
N PRO A 327 2.59 -24.52 -1.27
CA PRO A 327 2.14 -25.90 -1.51
C PRO A 327 1.90 -26.20 -2.99
N SER A 328 2.19 -27.42 -3.44
CA SER A 328 2.13 -27.84 -4.86
C SER A 328 0.76 -27.71 -5.52
N GLY A 329 -0.33 -27.63 -4.74
CA GLY A 329 -1.70 -27.42 -5.24
C GLY A 329 -2.09 -25.96 -5.42
N ILE A 330 -1.19 -25.01 -5.11
CA ILE A 330 -1.45 -23.57 -5.20
C ILE A 330 -0.61 -22.97 -6.34
N THR A 331 -1.28 -22.30 -7.26
CA THR A 331 -0.65 -21.55 -8.36
C THR A 331 -0.59 -20.08 -7.99
N VAL A 332 0.53 -19.43 -8.27
CA VAL A 332 0.69 -17.98 -8.09
C VAL A 332 0.76 -17.34 -9.48
N THR A 333 -0.17 -16.45 -9.78
CA THR A 333 -0.26 -15.74 -11.06
C THR A 333 -0.12 -14.24 -10.84
N GLN A 334 0.71 -13.61 -11.65
CA GLN A 334 0.80 -12.15 -11.72
C GLN A 334 -0.47 -11.61 -12.39
N THR A 335 -1.26 -10.82 -11.66
CA THR A 335 -2.50 -10.23 -12.18
C THR A 335 -2.38 -8.74 -12.47
N ARG A 336 -1.37 -8.07 -11.94
CA ARG A 336 -1.00 -6.69 -12.23
C ARG A 336 0.51 -6.52 -12.09
N ASN A 337 1.13 -5.78 -13.02
CA ASN A 337 2.53 -5.40 -12.96
C ASN A 337 2.73 -4.00 -13.56
N TYR A 338 2.79 -2.99 -12.70
CA TYR A 338 3.05 -1.62 -13.12
C TYR A 338 4.51 -1.36 -13.50
N GLY A 339 5.45 -2.20 -13.05
CA GLY A 339 6.85 -2.14 -13.51
C GLY A 339 6.99 -2.47 -15.00
N GLU A 340 6.29 -3.52 -15.46
CA GLU A 340 6.23 -3.89 -16.87
C GLU A 340 5.54 -2.81 -17.72
N THR A 341 4.37 -2.32 -17.27
CA THR A 341 3.62 -1.27 -17.95
C THR A 341 4.43 0.04 -18.02
N ALA A 342 5.12 0.44 -16.95
CA ALA A 342 5.98 1.61 -16.94
C ALA A 342 7.11 1.48 -17.96
N THR A 343 7.76 0.32 -18.01
CA THR A 343 8.83 0.03 -18.96
C THR A 343 8.31 0.09 -20.41
N GLU A 344 7.20 -0.59 -20.71
CA GLU A 344 6.56 -0.58 -22.04
C GLU A 344 6.24 0.86 -22.49
N LYS A 345 5.66 1.68 -21.60
CA LYS A 345 5.32 3.07 -21.92
C LYS A 345 6.56 3.93 -22.17
N VAL A 346 7.62 3.76 -21.40
CA VAL A 346 8.89 4.47 -21.62
C VAL A 346 9.46 4.11 -23.00
N PHE A 347 9.53 2.82 -23.35
CA PHE A 347 10.05 2.40 -24.64
C PHE A 347 9.17 2.88 -25.81
N THR A 348 7.85 2.76 -25.72
CA THR A 348 6.92 3.24 -26.75
C THR A 348 7.07 4.74 -26.99
N LEU A 349 7.21 5.53 -25.93
CA LEU A 349 7.37 6.98 -26.04
C LEU A 349 8.74 7.36 -26.63
N LEU A 350 9.81 6.65 -26.27
CA LEU A 350 11.14 6.84 -26.87
C LEU A 350 11.16 6.45 -28.35
N GLU A 351 10.42 5.41 -28.76
CA GLU A 351 10.23 5.03 -30.15
C GLU A 351 9.51 6.15 -30.93
N HIS A 352 8.36 6.62 -30.43
CA HIS A 352 7.61 7.73 -31.05
C HIS A 352 8.46 9.00 -31.15
N LEU A 353 9.26 9.31 -30.13
CA LEU A 353 10.20 10.41 -30.14
C LEU A 353 11.25 10.25 -31.26
N SER A 354 11.81 9.05 -31.37
CA SER A 354 12.79 8.74 -32.43
C SER A 354 12.19 8.92 -33.84
N ILE A 355 10.96 8.44 -34.04
CA ILE A 355 10.22 8.63 -35.29
C ILE A 355 9.99 10.11 -35.56
N ALA A 356 9.58 10.90 -34.54
CA ALA A 356 9.37 12.33 -34.68
C ALA A 356 10.67 13.08 -35.05
N ILE A 357 11.80 12.74 -34.44
CA ILE A 357 13.11 13.32 -34.75
C ILE A 357 13.47 13.06 -36.24
N VAL A 358 13.29 11.81 -36.70
CA VAL A 358 13.57 11.45 -38.08
C VAL A 358 12.64 12.20 -39.04
N ALA A 359 11.33 12.25 -38.76
CA ALA A 359 10.34 12.92 -39.61
C ALA A 359 10.65 14.44 -39.74
N VAL A 360 10.92 15.09 -38.62
CA VAL A 360 11.29 16.53 -38.62
C VAL A 360 12.62 16.75 -39.38
N THR A 361 13.61 15.86 -39.18
CA THR A 361 14.89 15.94 -39.90
C THR A 361 14.70 15.83 -41.40
N VAL A 362 13.84 14.91 -41.89
CA VAL A 362 13.54 14.76 -43.33
C VAL A 362 12.87 16.03 -43.88
N ILE A 363 11.90 16.59 -43.13
CA ILE A 363 11.22 17.84 -43.54
C ILE A 363 12.23 18.97 -43.63
N VAL A 364 13.10 19.13 -42.63
CA VAL A 364 14.14 20.16 -42.61
C VAL A 364 15.14 19.94 -43.75
N ALA A 365 15.49 18.68 -44.06
CA ALA A 365 16.37 18.37 -45.19
C ALA A 365 15.77 18.82 -46.54
N PHE A 366 14.48 18.66 -46.71
CA PHE A 366 13.77 19.07 -47.94
C PHE A 366 13.73 20.59 -48.11
N PHE A 367 13.49 21.36 -47.04
CA PHE A 367 13.35 22.82 -47.16
C PHE A 367 14.67 23.59 -46.95
N LEU A 368 15.56 23.16 -46.04
CA LEU A 368 16.82 23.85 -45.69
C LEU A 368 18.07 23.11 -46.18
N GLY A 369 17.92 21.97 -46.76
CA GLY A 369 19.01 21.13 -47.24
C GLY A 369 19.67 20.28 -46.13
N TRP A 370 20.56 19.37 -46.56
CA TRP A 370 21.12 18.33 -45.66
C TRP A 370 21.96 18.89 -44.51
N ARG A 371 22.59 20.05 -44.69
CA ARG A 371 23.40 20.69 -43.62
C ARG A 371 22.55 21.20 -42.46
N GLY A 372 21.39 21.80 -42.77
CA GLY A 372 20.39 22.23 -41.77
C GLY A 372 19.75 21.02 -41.05
N ALA A 373 19.44 19.97 -41.82
CA ALA A 373 18.92 18.74 -41.26
C ALA A 373 19.87 18.06 -40.25
N LEU A 374 21.16 18.03 -40.55
CA LEU A 374 22.16 17.44 -39.68
C LEU A 374 22.28 18.20 -38.35
N VAL A 375 22.25 19.53 -38.39
CA VAL A 375 22.27 20.36 -37.17
C VAL A 375 21.00 20.07 -36.32
N ASN A 376 19.84 20.00 -36.93
CA ASN A 376 18.60 19.68 -36.23
C ASN A 376 18.61 18.26 -35.64
N PHE A 377 19.07 17.28 -36.41
CA PHE A 377 19.19 15.89 -35.98
C PHE A 377 20.10 15.71 -34.76
N MET A 378 21.16 16.53 -34.63
CA MET A 378 22.03 16.50 -33.46
C MET A 378 21.49 17.34 -32.29
N SER A 379 20.86 18.46 -32.56
CA SER A 379 20.38 19.39 -31.53
C SER A 379 19.27 18.79 -30.68
N VAL A 380 18.30 18.10 -31.31
CA VAL A 380 17.14 17.56 -30.60
C VAL A 380 17.53 16.49 -29.56
N PRO A 381 18.31 15.44 -29.91
CA PRO A 381 18.74 14.46 -28.89
C PRO A 381 19.55 15.05 -27.75
N ILE A 382 20.39 16.07 -28.02
CA ILE A 382 21.16 16.74 -26.96
C ILE A 382 20.24 17.48 -26.01
N THR A 383 19.21 18.16 -26.51
CA THR A 383 18.23 18.85 -25.68
C THR A 383 17.47 17.87 -24.79
N PHE A 384 17.02 16.75 -25.35
CA PHE A 384 16.38 15.68 -24.58
C PHE A 384 17.30 15.10 -23.51
N ALA A 385 18.55 14.80 -23.86
CA ALA A 385 19.55 14.30 -22.94
C ALA A 385 19.73 15.23 -21.73
N LEU A 386 19.83 16.53 -21.98
CA LEU A 386 19.94 17.54 -20.92
C LEU A 386 18.66 17.66 -20.09
N THR A 387 17.49 17.53 -20.71
CA THR A 387 16.22 17.55 -19.96
C THR A 387 16.08 16.32 -19.06
N LEU A 388 16.48 15.14 -19.53
CA LEU A 388 16.53 13.93 -18.70
C LEU A 388 17.53 14.04 -17.54
N LEU A 389 18.66 14.71 -17.76
CA LEU A 389 19.59 15.03 -16.68
C LEU A 389 18.92 15.96 -15.63
N VAL A 390 18.19 16.96 -16.08
CA VAL A 390 17.44 17.86 -15.17
C VAL A 390 16.42 17.05 -14.37
N TYR A 391 15.70 16.13 -15.00
CA TYR A 391 14.77 15.25 -14.28
C TYR A 391 15.47 14.46 -13.19
N TYR A 392 16.60 13.83 -13.49
CA TYR A 392 17.40 13.11 -12.50
C TYR A 392 17.87 14.02 -11.34
N LEU A 393 18.36 15.23 -11.64
CA LEU A 393 18.87 16.16 -10.61
C LEU A 393 17.79 16.74 -9.71
N PHE A 394 16.54 16.81 -10.17
CA PHE A 394 15.39 17.31 -9.41
C PHE A 394 14.48 16.20 -8.87
N ASP A 395 14.96 14.96 -8.83
CA ASP A 395 14.23 13.81 -8.30
C ASP A 395 12.88 13.54 -8.99
N TYR A 396 12.75 13.88 -10.27
CA TYR A 396 11.61 13.48 -11.07
C TYR A 396 11.75 12.02 -11.51
N SER A 397 10.62 11.31 -11.64
CA SER A 397 10.60 9.97 -12.22
C SER A 397 10.27 9.99 -13.72
N LEU A 398 10.71 8.96 -14.45
CA LEU A 398 10.28 8.70 -15.81
C LEU A 398 8.90 8.04 -15.77
N ASN A 399 7.88 8.82 -16.07
CA ASN A 399 6.50 8.39 -16.12
C ASN A 399 5.81 8.97 -17.36
N ARG A 400 4.57 8.54 -17.58
CA ARG A 400 3.78 8.98 -18.74
C ARG A 400 3.69 10.52 -18.85
N VAL A 401 3.50 11.21 -17.75
CA VAL A 401 3.30 12.68 -17.73
C VAL A 401 4.61 13.41 -18.03
N THR A 402 5.72 13.02 -17.38
CA THR A 402 7.03 13.64 -17.59
C THR A 402 7.55 13.41 -19.01
N LEU A 403 7.28 12.25 -19.60
CA LEU A 403 7.69 11.93 -20.97
C LEU A 403 6.83 12.65 -22.03
N PHE A 404 5.54 12.91 -21.75
CA PHE A 404 4.71 13.75 -22.64
C PHE A 404 5.07 15.23 -22.57
N ALA A 405 5.70 15.69 -21.50
CA ALA A 405 6.18 17.06 -21.36
C ALA A 405 7.51 17.31 -22.12
N LEU A 406 8.22 16.27 -22.54
CA LEU A 406 9.41 16.31 -23.38
C LEU A 406 9.06 16.50 -24.85
#